data_0810167d524448dede6d49fbeed8ce2b
#
_entry.id   0810167d524448dede6d49fbeed8ce2b
#
_cell.length_a   1.000
_cell.length_b   1.000
_cell.length_c   1.000
_cell.angle_alpha   90.00
_cell.angle_beta   90.00
_cell.angle_gamma   90.00
#
_symmetry.space_group_name_H-M   'P 1'
#
loop_
_entity.id
_entity.type
_entity.pdbx_description
1 polymer ?
#
loop_
_entity_poly.entity_id
_entity_poly.type
_entity_poly.pdbx_seq_one_letter_code
_entity_poly.pdbx_strand_id
1 'polypeptide(L)'
;MTRSLVPLALLLLAAALAPAQSLYEVPKGVETRWYSFENPDGRRGAGGRTQEGRKGAANKTIAPGERAVLADVPGPGVVRRIWLTVPGRVETLRGWVVRMYWDGQEWPSVEAPLSDFFGLPFARQVPFESAFFSNPEGRSFNCVVPMPFRKRALL
;
A
#
# COMPACT_ATOMS: atom_id res chain seq x y z
N MET A 1 1.64 45.14 32.06
CA MET A 1 1.70 44.39 30.77
C MET A 1 0.91 43.07 30.93
N THR A 2 -0.37 43.11 30.68
CA THR A 2 -1.26 41.94 30.74
C THR A 2 -1.22 41.22 29.39
N ARG A 3 -0.44 40.15 29.31
CA ARG A 3 -0.45 39.27 28.13
C ARG A 3 -1.79 38.53 28.07
N SER A 4 -2.55 38.78 27.00
CA SER A 4 -3.85 38.18 26.78
C SER A 4 -3.72 36.66 26.69
N LEU A 5 -4.26 35.93 27.66
CA LEU A 5 -4.35 34.45 27.68
C LEU A 5 -5.52 33.91 26.83
N VAL A 6 -6.32 34.82 26.28
CA VAL A 6 -7.53 34.50 25.48
C VAL A 6 -7.24 33.66 24.21
N PRO A 7 -6.17 33.91 23.41
CA PRO A 7 -5.94 33.10 22.20
C PRO A 7 -5.51 31.66 22.50
N LEU A 8 -4.83 31.41 23.62
CA LEU A 8 -4.41 30.07 23.98
C LEU A 8 -5.60 29.20 24.46
N ALA A 9 -6.54 29.82 25.20
CA ALA A 9 -7.75 29.14 25.64
C ALA A 9 -8.68 28.77 24.45
N LEU A 10 -8.78 29.64 23.44
CA LEU A 10 -9.55 29.38 22.22
C LEU A 10 -8.93 28.26 21.38
N LEU A 11 -7.60 28.17 21.29
CA LEU A 11 -6.91 27.08 20.57
C LEU A 11 -7.11 25.74 21.28
N LEU A 12 -7.06 25.69 22.60
CA LEU A 12 -7.30 24.46 23.36
C LEU A 12 -8.76 24.00 23.28
N LEU A 13 -9.72 24.93 23.22
CA LEU A 13 -11.15 24.61 23.06
C LEU A 13 -11.46 24.08 21.66
N ALA A 14 -10.80 24.59 20.61
CA ALA A 14 -10.94 24.08 19.24
C ALA A 14 -10.38 22.66 19.07
N ALA A 15 -9.31 22.32 19.77
CA ALA A 15 -8.74 20.96 19.76
C ALA A 15 -9.65 19.94 20.47
N ALA A 16 -10.41 20.36 21.48
CA ALA A 16 -11.35 19.49 22.20
C ALA A 16 -12.64 19.19 21.41
N LEU A 17 -12.93 19.94 20.34
CA LEU A 17 -14.11 19.75 19.49
C LEU A 17 -13.84 18.89 18.24
N ALA A 18 -12.60 18.47 18.00
CA ALA A 18 -12.31 17.55 16.92
C ALA A 18 -12.92 16.18 17.23
N PRO A 19 -13.89 15.69 16.43
CA PRO A 19 -14.47 14.38 16.70
C PRO A 19 -13.38 13.32 16.58
N ALA A 20 -13.19 12.52 17.63
CA ALA A 20 -12.31 11.37 17.56
C ALA A 20 -12.89 10.41 16.52
N GLN A 21 -12.12 10.09 15.48
CA GLN A 21 -12.55 9.11 14.49
C GLN A 21 -12.66 7.75 15.17
N SER A 22 -13.85 7.17 15.15
CA SER A 22 -14.07 5.81 15.65
C SER A 22 -13.31 4.81 14.77
N LEU A 23 -12.35 4.10 15.34
CA LEU A 23 -11.51 3.14 14.61
C LEU A 23 -12.28 1.97 14.01
N TYR A 24 -13.47 1.68 14.54
CA TYR A 24 -14.34 0.59 14.08
C TYR A 24 -15.43 1.05 13.11
N GLU A 25 -15.58 2.33 12.86
CA GLU A 25 -16.56 2.86 11.93
C GLU A 25 -15.95 3.05 10.55
N VAL A 26 -16.58 2.44 9.54
CA VAL A 26 -16.23 2.73 8.14
C VAL A 26 -16.98 3.99 7.73
N PRO A 27 -16.30 5.06 7.31
CA PRO A 27 -16.97 6.29 6.87
C PRO A 27 -17.94 6.00 5.72
N LYS A 28 -19.08 6.71 5.69
CA LYS A 28 -20.06 6.57 4.61
C LYS A 28 -19.41 6.85 3.25
N GLY A 29 -19.70 6.00 2.26
CA GLY A 29 -19.16 6.14 0.91
C GLY A 29 -17.73 5.63 0.73
N VAL A 30 -17.13 5.03 1.75
CA VAL A 30 -15.82 4.40 1.67
C VAL A 30 -15.99 2.90 1.47
N GLU A 31 -15.30 2.34 0.48
CA GLU A 31 -15.18 0.91 0.25
C GLU A 31 -13.73 0.47 0.40
N THR A 32 -13.50 -0.68 1.02
CA THR A 32 -12.21 -1.36 1.02
C THR A 32 -12.20 -2.37 -0.12
N ARG A 33 -11.18 -2.30 -0.98
CA ARG A 33 -10.97 -3.22 -2.10
C ARG A 33 -9.61 -3.89 -1.98
N TRP A 34 -9.54 -5.13 -2.41
CA TRP A 34 -8.32 -5.92 -2.46
C TRP A 34 -8.02 -6.33 -3.90
N TYR A 35 -6.88 -5.89 -4.40
CA TYR A 35 -6.40 -6.21 -5.74
C TYR A 35 -5.40 -7.37 -5.66
N SER A 36 -5.51 -8.29 -6.60
CA SER A 36 -4.60 -9.43 -6.75
C SER A 36 -4.62 -9.91 -8.20
N PHE A 37 -3.73 -10.82 -8.57
CA PHE A 37 -3.72 -11.36 -9.93
C PHE A 37 -4.99 -12.14 -10.32
N GLU A 38 -5.74 -12.66 -9.36
CA GLU A 38 -7.06 -13.27 -9.61
C GLU A 38 -8.22 -12.27 -9.54
N ASN A 39 -7.98 -11.11 -8.97
CA ASN A 39 -8.97 -10.03 -8.83
C ASN A 39 -8.35 -8.68 -9.23
N PRO A 40 -7.97 -8.52 -10.50
CA PRO A 40 -7.26 -7.33 -10.98
C PRO A 40 -8.10 -6.05 -10.92
N ASP A 41 -9.43 -6.17 -10.89
CA ASP A 41 -10.37 -5.05 -10.83
C ASP A 41 -10.78 -4.70 -9.39
N GLY A 42 -10.29 -5.42 -8.38
CA GLY A 42 -10.66 -5.22 -6.98
C GLY A 42 -12.16 -5.41 -6.71
N ARG A 43 -12.86 -6.25 -7.48
CA ARG A 43 -14.32 -6.43 -7.34
C ARG A 43 -14.67 -7.13 -6.04
N ARG A 44 -15.74 -6.67 -5.40
CA ARG A 44 -16.25 -7.27 -4.17
C ARG A 44 -16.61 -8.74 -4.38
N GLY A 45 -16.10 -9.60 -3.50
CA GLY A 45 -16.37 -11.04 -3.52
C GLY A 45 -15.73 -11.78 -4.71
N ALA A 46 -14.79 -11.21 -5.45
CA ALA A 46 -14.12 -11.85 -6.59
C ALA A 46 -12.75 -12.46 -6.23
N GLY A 47 -12.18 -12.15 -5.08
CA GLY A 47 -10.94 -12.76 -4.61
C GLY A 47 -11.16 -14.13 -3.97
N GLY A 48 -10.13 -15.00 -4.01
CA GLY A 48 -10.12 -16.30 -3.33
C GLY A 48 -11.07 -17.35 -3.91
N ARG A 49 -11.53 -17.19 -5.14
CA ARG A 49 -12.54 -18.09 -5.76
C ARG A 49 -11.99 -19.31 -6.44
N THR A 50 -10.72 -19.27 -6.85
CA THR A 50 -10.06 -20.39 -7.52
C THR A 50 -9.54 -21.40 -6.49
N GLN A 51 -9.16 -22.61 -6.96
CA GLN A 51 -8.61 -23.67 -6.11
C GLN A 51 -9.52 -23.99 -4.89
N GLU A 52 -10.83 -24.10 -5.13
CA GLU A 52 -11.82 -24.41 -4.09
C GLU A 52 -11.81 -23.45 -2.89
N GLY A 53 -11.47 -22.18 -3.12
CA GLY A 53 -11.37 -21.16 -2.09
C GLY A 53 -10.08 -21.23 -1.25
N ARG A 54 -9.12 -22.07 -1.60
CA ARG A 54 -7.81 -22.16 -0.92
C ARG A 54 -6.87 -21.10 -1.45
N LYS A 55 -6.82 -19.93 -0.81
CA LYS A 55 -5.95 -18.79 -1.18
C LYS A 55 -6.12 -18.24 -2.62
N GLY A 56 -6.97 -18.85 -3.45
CA GLY A 56 -7.12 -18.50 -4.85
C GLY A 56 -5.84 -18.68 -5.68
N ALA A 57 -5.78 -18.05 -6.85
CA ALA A 57 -4.63 -18.01 -7.74
C ALA A 57 -3.99 -16.61 -7.72
N ALA A 58 -3.65 -16.10 -6.56
CA ALA A 58 -3.13 -14.75 -6.37
C ALA A 58 -1.64 -14.59 -6.73
N ASN A 59 -1.06 -15.55 -7.44
CA ASN A 59 0.34 -15.52 -7.89
C ASN A 59 0.44 -15.53 -9.41
N LYS A 60 1.55 -15.01 -9.93
CA LYS A 60 1.88 -14.98 -11.34
C LYS A 60 3.39 -15.17 -11.51
N THR A 61 3.79 -15.94 -12.50
CA THR A 61 5.17 -15.94 -12.98
C THR A 61 5.37 -14.75 -13.91
N ILE A 62 6.41 -13.98 -13.69
CA ILE A 62 6.77 -12.79 -14.47
C ILE A 62 8.07 -13.10 -15.19
N ALA A 63 8.05 -13.08 -16.53
CA ALA A 63 9.23 -13.30 -17.36
C ALA A 63 10.18 -12.09 -17.35
N PRO A 64 11.48 -12.27 -17.66
CA PRO A 64 12.39 -11.15 -17.85
C PRO A 64 11.86 -10.15 -18.88
N GLY A 65 11.86 -8.85 -18.54
CA GLY A 65 11.32 -7.77 -19.39
C GLY A 65 9.80 -7.63 -19.37
N GLU A 66 9.06 -8.57 -18.77
CA GLU A 66 7.61 -8.46 -18.63
C GLU A 66 7.22 -7.42 -17.58
N ARG A 67 6.11 -6.73 -17.83
CA ARG A 67 5.45 -5.85 -16.85
C ARG A 67 4.21 -6.54 -16.29
N ALA A 68 4.07 -6.51 -14.99
CA ALA A 68 2.87 -6.99 -14.30
C ALA A 68 2.20 -5.83 -13.59
N VAL A 69 0.94 -5.57 -13.90
CA VAL A 69 0.11 -4.61 -13.19
C VAL A 69 -0.37 -5.27 -11.90
N LEU A 70 -0.02 -4.69 -10.76
CA LEU A 70 -0.46 -5.15 -9.45
C LEU A 70 -1.85 -4.59 -9.11
N ALA A 71 -2.07 -3.32 -9.44
CA ALA A 71 -3.35 -2.66 -9.28
C ALA A 71 -3.46 -1.48 -10.25
N ASP A 72 -4.64 -1.31 -10.84
CA ASP A 72 -5.03 -0.12 -11.61
C ASP A 72 -6.35 0.37 -11.02
N VAL A 73 -6.26 1.40 -10.19
CA VAL A 73 -7.34 1.81 -9.30
C VAL A 73 -7.86 3.17 -9.72
N PRO A 74 -9.09 3.28 -10.26
CA PRO A 74 -9.71 4.58 -10.45
C PRO A 74 -10.04 5.21 -9.09
N GLY A 75 -9.82 6.52 -8.98
CA GLY A 75 -9.94 7.24 -7.72
C GLY A 75 -11.14 8.14 -7.61
N PRO A 76 -11.22 8.87 -6.50
CA PRO A 76 -10.18 9.04 -5.48
C PRO A 76 -10.07 7.88 -4.49
N GLY A 77 -8.90 7.75 -3.85
CA GLY A 77 -8.68 6.70 -2.88
C GLY A 77 -7.36 6.80 -2.12
N VAL A 78 -7.08 5.79 -1.32
CA VAL A 78 -5.81 5.62 -0.60
C VAL A 78 -5.37 4.18 -0.72
N VAL A 79 -4.18 3.93 -1.27
CA VAL A 79 -3.52 2.63 -1.12
C VAL A 79 -3.06 2.53 0.34
N ARG A 80 -3.61 1.59 1.09
CA ARG A 80 -3.34 1.48 2.53
C ARG A 80 -2.37 0.37 2.88
N ARG A 81 -2.24 -0.62 2.01
CA ARG A 81 -1.33 -1.74 2.22
C ARG A 81 -0.91 -2.36 0.89
N ILE A 82 0.37 -2.65 0.78
CA ILE A 82 0.93 -3.54 -0.23
C ILE A 82 1.49 -4.74 0.53
N TRP A 83 1.06 -5.94 0.14
CA TRP A 83 1.58 -7.20 0.65
C TRP A 83 1.92 -8.12 -0.49
N LEU A 84 3.10 -8.68 -0.47
CA LEU A 84 3.52 -9.65 -1.48
C LEU A 84 4.60 -10.59 -0.95
N THR A 85 4.75 -11.72 -1.62
CA THR A 85 5.87 -12.64 -1.47
C THR A 85 6.50 -12.90 -2.83
N VAL A 86 7.81 -13.04 -2.86
CA VAL A 86 8.57 -13.35 -4.07
C VAL A 86 9.70 -14.33 -3.74
N PRO A 87 10.25 -15.03 -4.75
CA PRO A 87 11.47 -15.82 -4.53
C PRO A 87 12.61 -14.94 -4.00
N GLY A 88 13.29 -15.41 -2.96
CA GLY A 88 14.37 -14.67 -2.28
C GLY A 88 15.70 -14.64 -3.01
N ARG A 89 15.71 -14.77 -4.34
CA ARG A 89 16.93 -14.72 -5.16
C ARG A 89 17.32 -13.27 -5.42
N VAL A 90 18.60 -12.98 -5.46
CA VAL A 90 19.16 -11.65 -5.72
C VAL A 90 18.62 -11.07 -7.03
N GLU A 91 18.52 -11.90 -8.08
CA GLU A 91 18.02 -11.51 -9.41
C GLU A 91 16.55 -11.04 -9.33
N THR A 92 15.74 -11.68 -8.50
CA THR A 92 14.35 -11.24 -8.27
C THR A 92 14.32 -9.96 -7.43
N LEU A 93 15.04 -9.94 -6.33
CA LEU A 93 14.99 -8.84 -5.35
C LEU A 93 15.56 -7.53 -5.90
N ARG A 94 16.61 -7.61 -6.73
CA ARG A 94 17.27 -6.45 -7.34
C ARG A 94 16.82 -6.20 -8.78
N GLY A 95 16.48 -7.25 -9.51
CA GLY A 95 16.11 -7.14 -10.92
C GLY A 95 14.65 -6.73 -11.15
N TRP A 96 13.76 -7.00 -10.21
CA TRP A 96 12.39 -6.51 -10.30
C TRP A 96 12.31 -5.08 -9.80
N VAL A 97 11.61 -4.23 -10.57
CA VAL A 97 11.45 -2.81 -10.26
C VAL A 97 9.99 -2.54 -9.97
N VAL A 98 9.71 -1.97 -8.81
CA VAL A 98 8.40 -1.43 -8.46
C VAL A 98 8.27 -0.04 -9.06
N ARG A 99 7.14 0.21 -9.75
CA ARG A 99 6.77 1.54 -10.24
C ARG A 99 5.38 1.90 -9.77
N MET A 100 5.21 3.17 -9.36
CA MET A 100 3.91 3.69 -8.96
C MET A 100 3.66 5.03 -9.62
N TYR A 101 2.48 5.15 -10.21
CA TYR A 101 2.04 6.34 -10.94
C TYR A 101 0.75 6.84 -10.31
N TRP A 102 0.68 8.15 -10.07
CA TRP A 102 -0.47 8.79 -9.48
C TRP A 102 -1.13 9.75 -10.46
N ASP A 103 -2.47 9.74 -10.47
CA ASP A 103 -3.30 10.77 -11.10
C ASP A 103 -3.04 11.02 -12.60
N GLY A 104 -2.52 10.02 -13.30
CA GLY A 104 -2.24 10.08 -14.74
C GLY A 104 -0.88 10.67 -15.08
N GLN A 105 0.06 10.72 -14.14
CA GLN A 105 1.44 11.12 -14.40
C GLN A 105 2.09 10.22 -15.45
N GLU A 106 2.88 10.81 -16.31
CA GLU A 106 3.65 10.11 -17.35
C GLU A 106 4.83 9.33 -16.74
N TRP A 107 5.47 9.92 -15.74
CA TRP A 107 6.63 9.36 -15.06
C TRP A 107 6.25 8.78 -13.70
N PRO A 108 6.88 7.68 -13.28
CA PRO A 108 6.58 7.10 -11.97
C PRO A 108 7.04 8.03 -10.84
N SER A 109 6.20 8.21 -9.84
CA SER A 109 6.59 8.90 -8.60
C SER A 109 7.41 8.01 -7.67
N VAL A 110 7.32 6.70 -7.85
CA VAL A 110 8.14 5.70 -7.19
C VAL A 110 8.71 4.79 -8.24
N GLU A 111 10.04 4.64 -8.26
CA GLU A 111 10.74 3.66 -9.06
C GLU A 111 11.95 3.16 -8.25
N ALA A 112 11.94 1.91 -7.86
CA ALA A 112 13.01 1.31 -7.07
C ALA A 112 13.08 -0.20 -7.29
N PRO A 113 14.26 -0.84 -7.13
CA PRO A 113 14.34 -2.28 -7.00
C PRO A 113 13.40 -2.78 -5.90
N LEU A 114 12.78 -3.93 -6.11
CA LEU A 114 11.74 -4.44 -5.22
C LEU A 114 12.19 -4.49 -3.76
N SER A 115 13.35 -5.06 -3.49
CA SER A 115 13.84 -5.18 -2.10
C SER A 115 14.15 -3.82 -1.47
N ASP A 116 14.65 -2.86 -2.27
CA ASP A 116 15.01 -1.53 -1.78
C ASP A 116 13.76 -0.77 -1.35
N PHE A 117 12.68 -0.85 -2.16
CA PHE A 117 11.40 -0.25 -1.81
C PHE A 117 10.88 -0.76 -0.46
N PHE A 118 11.08 -2.04 -0.16
CA PHE A 118 10.65 -2.64 1.11
C PHE A 118 11.70 -2.57 2.24
N GLY A 119 12.76 -1.77 2.09
CA GLY A 119 13.75 -1.54 3.13
C GLY A 119 14.83 -2.63 3.27
N LEU A 120 15.02 -3.43 2.23
CA LEU A 120 16.01 -4.52 2.17
C LEU A 120 17.04 -4.31 1.05
N PRO A 121 17.86 -3.24 1.08
CA PRO A 121 18.69 -2.80 -0.05
C PRO A 121 19.81 -3.78 -0.44
N PHE A 122 20.15 -4.73 0.43
CA PHE A 122 21.22 -5.70 0.18
C PHE A 122 20.71 -7.01 -0.44
N ALA A 123 19.48 -7.04 -0.95
CA ALA A 123 18.85 -8.24 -1.49
C ALA A 123 18.89 -9.46 -0.54
N ARG A 124 18.82 -9.22 0.75
CA ARG A 124 18.74 -10.25 1.78
C ARG A 124 17.39 -10.17 2.46
N GLN A 125 16.63 -11.22 2.37
CA GLN A 125 15.39 -11.34 3.13
C GLN A 125 15.73 -11.67 4.58
N VAL A 126 15.59 -10.69 5.45
CA VAL A 126 15.77 -10.82 6.90
C VAL A 126 14.49 -10.38 7.60
N PRO A 127 14.12 -11.01 8.72
CA PRO A 127 13.01 -10.54 9.53
C PRO A 127 13.28 -9.14 10.07
N PHE A 128 12.33 -8.24 9.89
CA PHE A 128 12.34 -6.93 10.53
C PHE A 128 10.92 -6.37 10.63
N GLU A 129 10.74 -5.43 11.52
CA GLU A 129 9.52 -4.65 11.68
C GLU A 129 9.85 -3.18 11.92
N SER A 130 9.06 -2.31 11.30
CA SER A 130 9.10 -0.87 11.50
C SER A 130 7.69 -0.30 11.47
N ALA A 131 7.54 1.02 11.62
CA ALA A 131 6.24 1.68 11.58
C ALA A 131 5.51 1.52 10.24
N PHE A 132 6.24 1.40 9.11
CA PHE A 132 5.64 1.40 7.77
C PHE A 132 5.99 0.18 6.93
N PHE A 133 7.08 -0.50 7.23
CA PHE A 133 7.55 -1.65 6.48
C PHE A 133 7.84 -2.81 7.41
N SER A 134 7.52 -4.00 6.96
CA SER A 134 7.92 -5.21 7.68
C SER A 134 8.15 -6.38 6.73
N ASN A 135 8.97 -7.30 7.17
CA ASN A 135 9.23 -8.58 6.52
C ASN A 135 9.20 -9.70 7.58
N PRO A 136 8.02 -10.01 8.14
CA PRO A 136 7.89 -11.07 9.14
C PRO A 136 8.42 -12.39 8.59
N GLU A 137 9.09 -13.15 9.44
CA GLU A 137 9.70 -14.44 9.07
C GLU A 137 10.70 -14.37 7.90
N GLY A 138 11.12 -13.17 7.47
CA GLY A 138 12.06 -12.97 6.37
C GLY A 138 11.56 -13.36 4.99
N ARG A 139 10.24 -13.38 4.73
CA ARG A 139 9.69 -13.81 3.43
C ARG A 139 8.41 -13.13 2.97
N SER A 140 7.92 -12.15 3.71
CA SER A 140 6.71 -11.41 3.38
C SER A 140 6.99 -9.93 3.37
N PHE A 141 6.86 -9.28 2.23
CA PHE A 141 7.02 -7.85 2.10
C PHE A 141 5.72 -7.14 2.44
N ASN A 142 5.75 -6.22 3.38
CA ASN A 142 4.63 -5.38 3.75
C ASN A 142 5.03 -3.91 3.68
N CYS A 143 4.15 -3.09 3.12
CA CYS A 143 4.19 -1.64 3.18
C CYS A 143 2.81 -1.16 3.62
N VAL A 144 2.75 -0.37 4.69
CA VAL A 144 1.52 0.24 5.21
C VAL A 144 1.56 1.77 5.14
N VAL A 145 2.48 2.33 4.35
CA VAL A 145 2.50 3.77 4.06
C VAL A 145 1.18 4.15 3.37
N PRO A 146 0.39 5.10 3.90
CA PRO A 146 -0.79 5.58 3.23
C PRO A 146 -0.41 6.39 1.97
N MET A 147 -0.92 6.00 0.81
CA MET A 147 -0.64 6.64 -0.48
C MET A 147 -1.95 7.18 -1.08
N PRO A 148 -2.31 8.43 -0.77
CA PRO A 148 -3.53 9.03 -1.31
C PRO A 148 -3.38 9.41 -2.77
N PHE A 149 -4.48 9.28 -3.53
CA PHE A 149 -4.57 9.72 -4.93
C PHE A 149 -5.97 10.29 -5.22
N ARG A 150 -6.08 11.12 -6.26
CA ARG A 150 -7.32 11.84 -6.61
C ARG A 150 -8.04 11.25 -7.79
N LYS A 151 -7.31 10.74 -8.80
CA LYS A 151 -7.88 10.28 -10.06
C LYS A 151 -7.57 8.81 -10.34
N ARG A 152 -6.33 8.38 -10.11
CA ARG A 152 -5.89 7.02 -10.43
C ARG A 152 -4.61 6.66 -9.67
N ALA A 153 -4.52 5.41 -9.23
CA ALA A 153 -3.28 4.78 -8.80
C ALA A 153 -2.98 3.59 -9.72
N LEU A 154 -1.78 3.58 -10.32
CA LEU A 154 -1.28 2.47 -11.14
C LEU A 154 0.02 1.96 -10.52
N LEU A 155 0.04 0.68 -10.13
CA LEU A 155 1.16 -0.01 -9.53
C LEU A 155 1.58 -1.20 -10.38
#